data_d8c7d77cbec8e8e343b0fd9d7276f9fe
#
_entry.id   d8c7d77cbec8e8e343b0fd9d7276f9fe
#
_cell.length_a   1.000
_cell.length_b   1.000
_cell.length_c   1.000
_cell.angle_alpha   90.00
_cell.angle_beta   90.00
_cell.angle_gamma   90.00
#
_symmetry.space_group_name_H-M   'P 1'
#
loop_
_entity.id
_entity.type
_entity.pdbx_description
1 polymer ?
#
loop_
_entity_poly.entity_id
_entity_poly.type
_entity_poly.pdbx_seq_one_letter_code
_entity_poly.pdbx_strand_id
1 'polypeptide(L)'
;EVHTDIIEKGLNEDVVRLISAKKNEPEWLLEFRLKAYRHWLTLEMPTWAHLRIPEIDYQAISYYADPTKKKEGPKSMDEVDPELIKTFNKLGIPLEEQMALSGMAVDAVMDSVSVKTTFKETLMEKGIIFCSFSEAVREHPDLVKKYLGSVVGYRDNFFAALNSAVFSDGSFVYIPKGVRCPMELSTYFRINAANTGQFERTLIVADDDSYVSYLEAVSYTHLTLPTTSRV
;
A
#
# COMPACT_ATOMS: atom_id res chain seq x y z
N GLU A 1 -20.50 -3.71 11.09
CA GLU A 1 -19.21 -4.40 11.32
C GLU A 1 -18.70 -4.93 9.99
N VAL A 2 -17.51 -4.57 9.62
CA VAL A 2 -16.84 -5.11 8.42
C VAL A 2 -16.21 -6.43 8.84
N HIS A 3 -16.73 -7.54 8.31
CA HIS A 3 -16.05 -8.82 8.47
C HIS A 3 -14.77 -8.83 7.63
N THR A 4 -13.65 -9.02 8.29
CA THR A 4 -12.33 -9.11 7.66
C THR A 4 -11.83 -10.54 7.78
N ASP A 5 -11.43 -11.15 6.68
CA ASP A 5 -10.75 -12.45 6.69
C ASP A 5 -9.30 -12.22 7.11
N ILE A 6 -9.00 -12.46 8.38
CA ILE A 6 -7.69 -12.28 8.98
C ILE A 6 -7.03 -13.65 9.11
N ILE A 7 -5.80 -13.78 8.59
CA ILE A 7 -5.01 -15.00 8.78
C ILE A 7 -4.49 -15.09 10.22
N GLU A 8 -4.14 -16.30 10.64
CA GLU A 8 -3.56 -16.54 11.96
C GLU A 8 -2.32 -15.69 12.20
N LYS A 9 -2.07 -15.40 13.48
CA LYS A 9 -0.90 -14.63 13.90
C LYS A 9 0.38 -15.44 13.72
N GLY A 10 1.47 -14.71 13.53
CA GLY A 10 2.80 -15.26 13.38
C GLY A 10 3.33 -15.19 11.94
N LEU A 11 4.63 -15.29 11.82
CA LEU A 11 5.33 -15.21 10.54
C LEU A 11 6.24 -16.43 10.36
N ASN A 12 5.98 -17.17 9.30
CA ASN A 12 6.77 -18.31 8.85
C ASN A 12 6.64 -18.44 7.31
N GLU A 13 7.32 -19.40 6.70
CA GLU A 13 7.23 -19.61 5.24
C GLU A 13 5.82 -19.94 4.77
N ASP A 14 5.02 -20.65 5.56
CA ASP A 14 3.66 -21.02 5.18
C ASP A 14 2.75 -19.79 5.13
N VAL A 15 2.92 -18.84 6.05
CA VAL A 15 2.22 -17.55 6.03
C VAL A 15 2.63 -16.75 4.78
N VAL A 16 3.90 -16.69 4.41
CA VAL A 16 4.37 -16.01 3.20
C VAL A 16 3.75 -16.65 1.94
N ARG A 17 3.71 -17.98 1.88
CA ARG A 17 3.06 -18.72 0.79
C ARG A 17 1.56 -18.49 0.75
N LEU A 18 0.91 -18.42 1.90
CA LEU A 18 -0.52 -18.16 2.02
C LEU A 18 -0.88 -16.77 1.50
N ILE A 19 -0.10 -15.74 1.85
CA ILE A 19 -0.28 -14.37 1.32
C ILE A 19 -0.21 -14.40 -0.22
N SER A 20 0.82 -15.00 -0.77
CA SER A 20 1.01 -15.10 -2.21
C SER A 20 -0.13 -15.87 -2.90
N ALA A 21 -0.59 -16.97 -2.30
CA ALA A 21 -1.70 -17.76 -2.81
C ALA A 21 -3.04 -16.98 -2.79
N LYS A 22 -3.34 -16.29 -1.67
CA LYS A 22 -4.56 -15.45 -1.56
C LYS A 22 -4.60 -14.34 -2.63
N LYS A 23 -3.44 -13.83 -3.02
CA LYS A 23 -3.30 -12.78 -4.04
C LYS A 23 -3.15 -13.33 -5.46
N ASN A 24 -3.13 -14.65 -5.64
CA ASN A 24 -2.90 -15.31 -6.93
C ASN A 24 -1.63 -14.79 -7.63
N GLU A 25 -0.55 -14.65 -6.87
CA GLU A 25 0.70 -14.12 -7.37
C GLU A 25 1.44 -15.15 -8.24
N PRO A 26 2.21 -14.68 -9.24
CA PRO A 26 3.07 -15.56 -10.02
C PRO A 26 4.24 -16.06 -9.18
N GLU A 27 4.78 -17.23 -9.57
CA GLU A 27 5.86 -17.92 -8.84
C GLU A 27 7.10 -17.05 -8.60
N TRP A 28 7.48 -16.21 -9.56
CA TRP A 28 8.63 -15.31 -9.41
C TRP A 28 8.49 -14.34 -8.24
N LEU A 29 7.24 -13.89 -7.95
CA LEU A 29 6.98 -12.98 -6.82
C LEU A 29 6.98 -13.75 -5.51
N LEU A 30 6.46 -14.97 -5.48
CA LEU A 30 6.59 -15.86 -4.32
C LEU A 30 8.06 -16.14 -4.00
N GLU A 31 8.88 -16.44 -5.01
CA GLU A 31 10.32 -16.61 -4.79
C GLU A 31 11.01 -15.37 -4.22
N PHE A 32 10.63 -14.18 -4.72
CA PHE A 32 11.14 -12.92 -4.17
C PHE A 32 10.80 -12.78 -2.69
N ARG A 33 9.54 -13.06 -2.31
CA ARG A 33 9.08 -13.02 -0.92
C ARG A 33 9.85 -14.01 -0.03
N LEU A 34 9.99 -15.23 -0.47
CA LEU A 34 10.69 -16.27 0.30
C LEU A 34 12.18 -15.95 0.48
N LYS A 35 12.84 -15.41 -0.54
CA LYS A 35 14.23 -14.93 -0.42
C LYS A 35 14.34 -13.80 0.62
N ALA A 36 13.39 -12.87 0.60
CA ALA A 36 13.33 -11.77 1.56
C ALA A 36 13.08 -12.28 2.98
N TYR A 37 12.14 -13.19 3.18
CA TYR A 37 11.84 -13.78 4.48
C TYR A 37 13.05 -14.52 5.08
N ARG A 38 13.70 -15.37 4.28
CA ARG A 38 14.88 -16.10 4.73
C ARG A 38 16.04 -15.18 5.09
N HIS A 39 16.19 -14.09 4.34
CA HIS A 39 17.17 -13.06 4.68
C HIS A 39 16.80 -12.35 5.97
N TRP A 40 15.52 -11.98 6.16
CA TRP A 40 15.03 -11.34 7.38
C TRP A 40 15.34 -12.15 8.63
N LEU A 41 15.24 -13.47 8.58
CA LEU A 41 15.60 -14.37 9.71
C LEU A 41 17.09 -14.28 10.12
N THR A 42 17.94 -13.75 9.27
CA THR A 42 19.37 -13.56 9.55
C THR A 42 19.70 -12.19 10.11
N LEU A 43 18.72 -11.31 10.20
CA LEU A 43 18.90 -9.92 10.60
C LEU A 43 18.39 -9.71 12.03
N GLU A 44 18.97 -8.72 12.68
CA GLU A 44 18.49 -8.20 13.96
C GLU A 44 17.85 -6.82 13.77
N MET A 45 16.88 -6.50 14.64
CA MET A 45 16.26 -5.18 14.62
C MET A 45 17.32 -4.12 14.93
N PRO A 46 17.42 -3.04 14.13
CA PRO A 46 18.44 -2.02 14.31
C PRO A 46 18.24 -1.25 15.62
N THR A 47 19.34 -1.03 16.34
CA THR A 47 19.37 -0.35 17.66
C THR A 47 20.11 0.99 17.63
N TRP A 48 20.62 1.41 16.46
CA TRP A 48 21.44 2.62 16.31
C TRP A 48 20.66 3.93 16.40
N ALA A 49 19.33 3.89 16.18
CA ALA A 49 18.50 5.08 16.26
C ALA A 49 18.32 5.56 17.69
N HIS A 50 18.34 6.88 17.93
CA HIS A 50 18.05 7.50 19.23
C HIS A 50 16.54 7.45 19.57
N LEU A 51 15.92 6.32 19.35
CA LEU A 51 14.50 6.06 19.59
C LEU A 51 14.36 4.98 20.66
N ARG A 52 13.37 5.16 21.54
CA ARG A 52 12.94 4.11 22.46
C ARG A 52 11.78 3.36 21.83
N ILE A 53 12.10 2.39 21.00
CA ILE A 53 11.10 1.53 20.38
C ILE A 53 10.81 0.40 21.36
N PRO A 54 9.54 0.17 21.75
CA PRO A 54 9.18 -0.99 22.56
C PRO A 54 9.52 -2.27 21.79
N GLU A 55 9.76 -3.34 22.54
CA GLU A 55 9.98 -4.65 21.93
C GLU A 55 8.74 -5.07 21.14
N ILE A 56 8.94 -5.43 19.87
CA ILE A 56 7.88 -5.85 18.96
C ILE A 56 7.91 -7.37 18.86
N ASP A 57 6.83 -8.01 19.32
CA ASP A 57 6.63 -9.43 19.07
C ASP A 57 6.06 -9.67 17.68
N TYR A 58 6.93 -9.98 16.74
CA TYR A 58 6.57 -10.26 15.33
C TYR A 58 5.72 -11.53 15.18
N GLN A 59 5.63 -12.38 16.21
CA GLN A 59 4.77 -13.56 16.19
C GLN A 59 3.35 -13.28 16.74
N ALA A 60 3.15 -12.14 17.37
CA ALA A 60 1.84 -11.72 17.86
C ALA A 60 1.00 -10.94 16.84
N ILE A 61 1.52 -10.70 15.63
CA ILE A 61 0.91 -9.91 14.57
C ILE A 61 0.31 -10.85 13.52
N SER A 62 -0.87 -10.50 12.98
CA SER A 62 -1.38 -11.06 11.73
C SER A 62 -0.84 -10.25 10.54
N TYR A 63 -0.34 -10.92 9.52
CA TYR A 63 0.36 -10.31 8.38
C TYR A 63 -0.52 -10.11 7.14
N TYR A 64 -1.76 -10.51 7.19
CA TYR A 64 -2.71 -10.30 6.08
C TYR A 64 -4.13 -10.17 6.61
N ALA A 65 -4.83 -9.18 6.12
CA ALA A 65 -6.24 -8.97 6.37
C ALA A 65 -6.93 -8.59 5.05
N ASP A 66 -7.96 -9.34 4.67
CA ASP A 66 -8.78 -9.07 3.49
C ASP A 66 -10.14 -8.56 3.95
N PRO A 67 -10.48 -7.28 3.70
CA PRO A 67 -11.82 -6.80 3.94
C PRO A 67 -12.75 -7.50 2.95
N THR A 68 -13.57 -8.42 3.43
CA THR A 68 -14.48 -9.22 2.62
C THR A 68 -15.22 -8.39 1.57
N LYS A 69 -15.15 -8.89 0.35
CA LYS A 69 -15.71 -8.39 -0.90
C LYS A 69 -16.90 -7.47 -0.70
N LYS A 70 -16.73 -6.19 -0.87
CA LYS A 70 -17.82 -5.23 -1.01
C LYS A 70 -17.91 -4.71 -2.44
N LYS A 71 -19.16 -4.73 -2.86
CA LYS A 71 -19.81 -4.15 -4.03
C LYS A 71 -19.04 -3.04 -4.74
N GLU A 72 -19.31 -2.94 -6.05
CA GLU A 72 -18.88 -1.83 -6.93
C GLU A 72 -18.72 -0.50 -6.20
N GLY A 73 -17.60 0.16 -6.43
CA GLY A 73 -17.31 1.43 -5.77
C GLY A 73 -18.36 2.51 -6.10
N PRO A 74 -18.47 3.53 -5.25
CA PRO A 74 -19.46 4.58 -5.39
C PRO A 74 -19.31 5.31 -6.73
N LYS A 75 -20.44 5.53 -7.40
CA LYS A 75 -20.51 6.28 -8.67
C LYS A 75 -20.67 7.78 -8.44
N SER A 76 -21.01 8.18 -7.21
CA SER A 76 -21.16 9.59 -6.81
C SER A 76 -20.69 9.78 -5.37
N MET A 77 -20.46 11.04 -4.95
CA MET A 77 -20.11 11.38 -3.55
C MET A 77 -21.17 10.92 -2.54
N ASP A 78 -22.44 10.81 -2.94
CA ASP A 78 -23.54 10.34 -2.09
C ASP A 78 -23.48 8.83 -1.83
N GLU A 79 -22.70 8.11 -2.65
CA GLU A 79 -22.45 6.67 -2.52
C GLU A 79 -21.14 6.38 -1.77
N VAL A 80 -20.35 7.42 -1.43
CA VAL A 80 -19.12 7.28 -0.65
C VAL A 80 -19.48 6.88 0.77
N ASP A 81 -18.76 5.92 1.31
CA ASP A 81 -18.94 5.46 2.70
C ASP A 81 -18.96 6.68 3.64
N PRO A 82 -20.04 6.87 4.42
CA PRO A 82 -20.17 7.98 5.37
C PRO A 82 -19.01 8.05 6.37
N GLU A 83 -18.33 6.95 6.64
CA GLU A 83 -17.14 6.92 7.49
C GLU A 83 -15.93 7.52 6.80
N LEU A 84 -15.82 7.38 5.47
CA LEU A 84 -14.76 8.03 4.70
C LEU A 84 -14.94 9.55 4.71
N ILE A 85 -16.17 10.01 4.51
CA ILE A 85 -16.53 11.43 4.64
C ILE A 85 -16.26 11.94 6.07
N LYS A 86 -16.61 11.17 7.09
CA LYS A 86 -16.26 11.50 8.48
C LYS A 86 -14.75 11.57 8.71
N THR A 87 -13.98 10.76 8.02
CA THR A 87 -12.52 10.76 8.10
C THR A 87 -11.94 12.00 7.43
N PHE A 88 -12.42 12.39 6.26
CA PHE A 88 -12.06 13.65 5.62
C PHE A 88 -12.40 14.84 6.52
N ASN A 89 -13.58 14.81 7.15
CA ASN A 89 -14.00 15.84 8.09
C ASN A 89 -13.15 15.86 9.37
N LYS A 90 -12.74 14.70 9.90
CA LYS A 90 -11.82 14.59 11.05
C LYS A 90 -10.41 15.09 10.73
N LEU A 91 -9.96 14.89 9.50
CA LEU A 91 -8.67 15.39 9.03
C LEU A 91 -8.71 16.90 8.73
N GLY A 92 -9.88 17.52 8.85
CA GLY A 92 -10.05 18.94 8.59
C GLY A 92 -9.89 19.31 7.13
N ILE A 93 -10.08 18.34 6.21
CA ILE A 93 -10.02 18.60 4.77
C ILE A 93 -11.28 19.40 4.39
N PRO A 94 -11.13 20.62 3.85
CA PRO A 94 -12.28 21.43 3.44
C PRO A 94 -13.13 20.72 2.39
N LEU A 95 -14.44 20.97 2.38
CA LEU A 95 -15.36 20.31 1.44
C LEU A 95 -14.98 20.58 -0.03
N GLU A 96 -14.47 21.77 -0.32
CA GLU A 96 -13.97 22.12 -1.66
C GLU A 96 -12.76 21.28 -2.07
N GLU A 97 -11.91 20.94 -1.11
CA GLU A 97 -10.74 20.10 -1.29
C GLU A 97 -11.15 18.62 -1.40
N GLN A 98 -12.18 18.21 -0.66
CA GLN A 98 -12.81 16.88 -0.81
C GLN A 98 -13.42 16.72 -2.22
N MET A 99 -14.03 17.77 -2.76
CA MET A 99 -14.56 17.79 -4.13
C MET A 99 -13.45 17.83 -5.19
N ALA A 100 -12.36 18.57 -4.93
CA ALA A 100 -11.17 18.57 -5.78
C ALA A 100 -10.45 17.22 -5.72
N LEU A 101 -10.36 16.59 -4.55
CA LEU A 101 -9.88 15.23 -4.37
C LEU A 101 -10.77 14.20 -5.09
N SER A 102 -12.07 14.46 -5.22
CA SER A 102 -12.96 13.62 -6.04
C SER A 102 -12.71 13.76 -7.55
N GLY A 103 -12.05 14.80 -7.98
CA GLY A 103 -11.58 15.00 -9.36
C GLY A 103 -10.17 14.48 -9.64
N MET A 104 -9.45 14.00 -8.63
CA MET A 104 -8.14 13.39 -8.77
C MET A 104 -8.24 11.90 -9.09
N ALA A 105 -7.17 11.35 -9.69
CA ALA A 105 -7.01 9.90 -9.75
C ALA A 105 -6.60 9.42 -8.34
N VAL A 106 -7.46 8.66 -7.69
CA VAL A 106 -7.28 8.16 -6.33
C VAL A 106 -7.28 6.64 -6.34
N ASP A 107 -6.26 6.07 -5.73
CA ASP A 107 -6.25 4.66 -5.37
C ASP A 107 -6.51 4.53 -3.86
N ALA A 108 -7.39 3.62 -3.48
CA ALA A 108 -7.73 3.38 -2.09
C ALA A 108 -7.36 1.95 -1.70
N VAL A 109 -6.51 1.82 -0.70
CA VAL A 109 -6.15 0.53 -0.10
C VAL A 109 -6.77 0.46 1.28
N MET A 110 -7.58 -0.57 1.49
CA MET A 110 -8.19 -0.87 2.78
C MET A 110 -7.63 -2.19 3.29
N ASP A 111 -7.02 -2.13 4.48
CA ASP A 111 -6.29 -3.25 5.07
C ASP A 111 -5.20 -3.77 4.09
N SER A 112 -5.34 -4.94 3.53
CA SER A 112 -4.33 -5.54 2.67
C SER A 112 -4.74 -5.62 1.18
N VAL A 113 -5.83 -4.95 0.79
CA VAL A 113 -6.40 -5.06 -0.57
C VAL A 113 -6.71 -3.70 -1.14
N SER A 114 -6.26 -3.44 -2.38
CA SER A 114 -6.65 -2.26 -3.14
C SER A 114 -8.09 -2.39 -3.64
N VAL A 115 -8.86 -1.33 -3.47
CA VAL A 115 -10.29 -1.32 -3.79
C VAL A 115 -10.55 -0.77 -5.18
N LYS A 116 -9.97 0.37 -5.55
CA LYS A 116 -10.22 1.00 -6.85
C LYS A 116 -9.23 2.13 -7.15
N THR A 117 -8.87 2.25 -8.42
CA THR A 117 -8.20 3.42 -8.99
C THR A 117 -9.17 4.26 -9.81
N THR A 118 -9.28 5.54 -9.52
CA THR A 118 -10.13 6.49 -10.26
C THR A 118 -9.35 7.07 -11.44
N PHE A 119 -10.05 7.44 -12.52
CA PHE A 119 -9.47 8.05 -13.74
C PHE A 119 -8.42 7.19 -14.48
N LYS A 120 -8.40 5.89 -14.24
CA LYS A 120 -7.48 4.95 -14.86
C LYS A 120 -7.45 5.08 -16.40
N GLU A 121 -8.61 5.14 -17.04
CA GLU A 121 -8.74 5.23 -18.50
C GLU A 121 -8.14 6.53 -19.05
N THR A 122 -8.43 7.67 -18.43
CA THR A 122 -7.89 8.99 -18.83
C THR A 122 -6.36 9.04 -18.73
N LEU A 123 -5.77 8.38 -17.74
CA LEU A 123 -4.33 8.27 -17.58
C LEU A 123 -3.73 7.34 -18.63
N MET A 124 -4.40 6.21 -18.91
CA MET A 124 -3.96 5.24 -19.93
C MET A 124 -3.90 5.82 -21.35
N GLU A 125 -4.77 6.76 -21.70
CA GLU A 125 -4.71 7.48 -22.98
C GLU A 125 -3.37 8.20 -23.19
N LYS A 126 -2.70 8.58 -22.09
CA LYS A 126 -1.36 9.19 -22.10
C LYS A 126 -0.24 8.18 -21.89
N GLY A 127 -0.56 6.88 -21.82
CA GLY A 127 0.38 5.82 -21.49
C GLY A 127 0.79 5.77 -20.03
N ILE A 128 0.12 6.55 -19.16
CA ILE A 128 0.35 6.54 -17.72
C ILE A 128 -0.36 5.34 -17.11
N ILE A 129 0.36 4.59 -16.28
CA ILE A 129 -0.22 3.50 -15.51
C ILE A 129 -0.35 3.98 -14.06
N PHE A 130 -1.55 3.90 -13.52
CA PHE A 130 -1.82 4.09 -12.11
C PHE A 130 -2.83 3.04 -11.66
N CYS A 131 -2.37 2.09 -10.87
CA CYS A 131 -3.19 0.98 -10.42
C CYS A 131 -2.65 0.41 -9.11
N SER A 132 -3.35 -0.56 -8.52
CA SER A 132 -2.83 -1.28 -7.39
C SER A 132 -1.58 -2.08 -7.78
N PHE A 133 -0.70 -2.32 -6.81
CA PHE A 133 0.48 -3.14 -7.03
C PHE A 133 0.10 -4.56 -7.48
N SER A 134 -0.95 -5.13 -6.90
CA SER A 134 -1.46 -6.44 -7.29
C SER A 134 -1.95 -6.49 -8.73
N GLU A 135 -2.59 -5.44 -9.21
CA GLU A 135 -3.00 -5.31 -10.61
C GLU A 135 -1.77 -5.20 -11.52
N ALA A 136 -0.79 -4.38 -11.14
CA ALA A 136 0.45 -4.23 -11.91
C ALA A 136 1.23 -5.54 -12.05
N VAL A 137 1.24 -6.38 -11.01
CA VAL A 137 1.86 -7.72 -11.07
C VAL A 137 1.22 -8.60 -12.14
N ARG A 138 -0.09 -8.48 -12.36
CA ARG A 138 -0.82 -9.29 -13.35
C ARG A 138 -0.75 -8.68 -14.76
N GLU A 139 -0.93 -7.37 -14.86
CA GLU A 139 -1.10 -6.69 -16.16
C GLU A 139 0.21 -6.13 -16.73
N HIS A 140 1.17 -5.83 -15.84
CA HIS A 140 2.46 -5.22 -16.20
C HIS A 140 3.66 -5.94 -15.56
N PRO A 141 3.72 -7.27 -15.61
CA PRO A 141 4.72 -8.07 -14.87
C PRO A 141 6.17 -7.70 -15.22
N ASP A 142 6.44 -7.32 -16.45
CA ASP A 142 7.81 -6.99 -16.89
C ASP A 142 8.31 -5.70 -16.25
N LEU A 143 7.45 -4.68 -16.12
CA LEU A 143 7.78 -3.44 -15.43
C LEU A 143 8.00 -3.71 -13.93
N VAL A 144 7.11 -4.49 -13.32
CA VAL A 144 7.26 -4.81 -11.90
C VAL A 144 8.54 -5.60 -11.66
N LYS A 145 8.84 -6.62 -12.44
CA LYS A 145 10.10 -7.40 -12.33
C LYS A 145 11.33 -6.54 -12.48
N LYS A 146 11.30 -5.57 -13.41
CA LYS A 146 12.44 -4.69 -13.66
C LYS A 146 12.74 -3.77 -12.50
N TYR A 147 11.70 -3.24 -11.84
CA TYR A 147 11.86 -2.14 -10.89
C TYR A 147 11.65 -2.55 -9.43
N LEU A 148 10.95 -3.65 -9.14
CA LEU A 148 10.73 -4.11 -7.77
C LEU A 148 12.05 -4.40 -7.06
N GLY A 149 12.30 -3.67 -5.97
CA GLY A 149 13.52 -3.82 -5.19
C GLY A 149 14.79 -3.28 -5.88
N SER A 150 14.67 -2.52 -6.97
CA SER A 150 15.83 -1.96 -7.69
C SER A 150 16.47 -0.79 -6.95
N VAL A 151 15.72 -0.05 -6.14
CA VAL A 151 16.24 1.07 -5.33
C VAL A 151 16.46 0.59 -3.90
N VAL A 152 15.40 0.11 -3.23
CA VAL A 152 15.51 -0.48 -1.89
C VAL A 152 15.26 -1.97 -2.01
N GLY A 153 16.33 -2.74 -2.06
CA GLY A 153 16.29 -4.19 -2.11
C GLY A 153 15.99 -4.81 -0.74
N TYR A 154 15.53 -6.07 -0.72
CA TYR A 154 15.25 -6.78 0.53
C TYR A 154 16.50 -7.00 1.41
N ARG A 155 17.70 -6.79 0.86
CA ARG A 155 18.97 -6.90 1.61
C ARG A 155 19.41 -5.60 2.26
N ASP A 156 18.70 -4.50 2.03
CA ASP A 156 19.11 -3.19 2.49
C ASP A 156 19.07 -3.08 4.02
N ASN A 157 17.97 -3.46 4.62
CA ASN A 157 17.81 -3.43 6.09
C ASN A 157 16.71 -4.38 6.57
N PHE A 158 16.58 -4.50 7.91
CA PHE A 158 15.61 -5.34 8.58
C PHE A 158 14.16 -5.10 8.12
N PHE A 159 13.73 -3.85 8.04
CA PHE A 159 12.36 -3.50 7.66
C PHE A 159 12.11 -3.66 6.16
N ALA A 160 13.10 -3.40 5.32
CA ALA A 160 13.02 -3.66 3.88
C ALA A 160 12.88 -5.16 3.59
N ALA A 161 13.60 -6.01 4.34
CA ALA A 161 13.47 -7.46 4.25
C ALA A 161 12.08 -7.92 4.66
N LEU A 162 11.58 -7.47 5.82
CA LEU A 162 10.25 -7.80 6.33
C LEU A 162 9.16 -7.36 5.35
N ASN A 163 9.18 -6.09 4.93
CA ASN A 163 8.21 -5.58 3.97
C ASN A 163 8.22 -6.39 2.66
N SER A 164 9.40 -6.70 2.13
CA SER A 164 9.54 -7.50 0.91
C SER A 164 8.95 -8.90 1.03
N ALA A 165 8.96 -9.47 2.23
CA ALA A 165 8.40 -10.79 2.48
C ALA A 165 6.86 -10.77 2.57
N VAL A 166 6.27 -9.72 3.18
CA VAL A 166 4.87 -9.74 3.61
C VAL A 166 4.01 -8.62 3.04
N PHE A 167 4.55 -7.71 2.22
CA PHE A 167 3.71 -6.65 1.64
C PHE A 167 2.49 -7.25 0.93
N SER A 168 1.34 -6.63 1.13
CA SER A 168 0.08 -7.17 0.63
C SER A 168 -0.43 -6.40 -0.58
N ASP A 169 -0.33 -5.09 -0.56
CA ASP A 169 -0.64 -4.25 -1.71
C ASP A 169 0.09 -2.90 -1.61
N GLY A 170 -0.25 -1.99 -2.47
CA GLY A 170 0.29 -0.65 -2.58
C GLY A 170 -0.09 -0.04 -3.90
N SER A 171 0.55 1.05 -4.25
CA SER A 171 0.33 1.72 -5.52
C SER A 171 1.45 1.43 -6.51
N PHE A 172 1.09 1.29 -7.76
CA PHE A 172 2.01 1.24 -8.90
C PHE A 172 1.74 2.42 -9.82
N VAL A 173 2.79 3.20 -10.08
CA VAL A 173 2.73 4.36 -10.97
C VAL A 173 3.85 4.23 -12.00
N TYR A 174 3.51 4.35 -13.28
CA TYR A 174 4.49 4.48 -14.36
C TYR A 174 4.13 5.69 -15.22
N ILE A 175 5.08 6.59 -15.38
CA ILE A 175 4.97 7.76 -16.25
C ILE A 175 5.96 7.60 -17.40
N PRO A 176 5.50 7.51 -18.65
CA PRO A 176 6.37 7.35 -19.80
C PRO A 176 7.28 8.56 -20.02
N LYS A 177 8.38 8.35 -20.74
CA LYS A 177 9.33 9.38 -21.11
C LYS A 177 8.67 10.60 -21.75
N GLY A 178 9.03 11.79 -21.28
CA GLY A 178 8.52 13.05 -21.77
C GLY A 178 7.06 13.36 -21.45
N VAL A 179 6.39 12.50 -20.68
CA VAL A 179 4.97 12.68 -20.34
C VAL A 179 4.85 13.44 -19.01
N ARG A 180 4.00 14.47 -19.03
CA ARG A 180 3.59 15.18 -17.84
C ARG A 180 2.22 14.68 -17.38
N CYS A 181 2.14 14.14 -16.17
CA CYS A 181 0.88 13.70 -15.60
C CYS A 181 -0.07 14.92 -15.45
N PRO A 182 -1.29 14.84 -16.01
CA PRO A 182 -2.20 16.00 -16.09
C PRO A 182 -2.83 16.34 -14.74
N MET A 183 -2.74 15.47 -13.76
CA MET A 183 -3.35 15.65 -12.44
C MET A 183 -2.44 15.13 -11.35
N GLU A 184 -2.68 15.53 -10.12
CA GLU A 184 -2.06 14.91 -8.95
C GLU A 184 -2.65 13.51 -8.74
N LEU A 185 -1.79 12.55 -8.47
CA LEU A 185 -2.18 11.21 -8.10
C LEU A 185 -2.19 11.12 -6.56
N SER A 186 -3.13 10.40 -6.01
CA SER A 186 -3.15 10.17 -4.57
C SER A 186 -3.56 8.75 -4.21
N THR A 187 -2.96 8.24 -3.13
CA THR A 187 -3.33 6.97 -2.52
C THR A 187 -3.69 7.20 -1.07
N TYR A 188 -4.76 6.55 -0.65
CA TYR A 188 -5.21 6.58 0.73
C TYR A 188 -5.18 5.19 1.34
N PHE A 189 -4.41 5.03 2.40
CA PHE A 189 -4.29 3.79 3.15
C PHE A 189 -5.06 3.90 4.46
N ARG A 190 -5.92 2.92 4.73
CA ARG A 190 -6.69 2.87 5.98
C ARG A 190 -6.49 1.53 6.67
N ILE A 191 -6.03 1.59 7.92
CA ILE A 191 -5.86 0.43 8.79
C ILE A 191 -7.00 0.42 9.82
N ASN A 192 -7.84 -0.61 9.79
CA ASN A 192 -9.06 -0.68 10.59
C ASN A 192 -8.97 -1.65 11.78
N ALA A 193 -8.08 -2.62 11.73
CA ALA A 193 -8.03 -3.68 12.72
C ALA A 193 -6.82 -3.57 13.66
N ALA A 194 -7.06 -3.69 14.96
CA ALA A 194 -5.98 -3.79 15.93
C ALA A 194 -5.24 -5.13 15.78
N ASN A 195 -3.92 -5.12 16.01
CA ASN A 195 -3.02 -6.28 15.91
C ASN A 195 -2.95 -6.95 14.52
N THR A 196 -3.34 -6.24 13.48
CA THR A 196 -3.06 -6.60 12.09
C THR A 196 -1.96 -5.68 11.57
N GLY A 197 -0.95 -6.27 10.93
CA GLY A 197 0.05 -5.51 10.19
C GLY A 197 -0.49 -5.17 8.80
N GLN A 198 -0.36 -3.92 8.42
CA GLN A 198 -0.51 -3.52 7.03
C GLN A 198 0.87 -3.20 6.49
N PHE A 199 1.25 -3.90 5.44
CA PHE A 199 2.55 -3.79 4.83
C PHE A 199 2.35 -3.38 3.38
N GLU A 200 2.65 -2.13 3.11
CA GLU A 200 2.41 -1.51 1.82
C GLU A 200 3.70 -1.40 1.04
N ARG A 201 3.59 -1.45 -0.28
CA ARG A 201 4.71 -1.23 -1.18
C ARG A 201 4.29 -0.41 -2.38
N THR A 202 4.59 0.86 -2.32
CA THR A 202 4.39 1.79 -3.43
C THR A 202 5.62 1.78 -4.35
N LEU A 203 5.39 1.65 -5.65
CA LEU A 203 6.41 1.70 -6.68
C LEU A 203 6.06 2.78 -7.71
N ILE A 204 6.85 3.85 -7.73
CA ILE A 204 6.70 4.95 -8.68
C ILE A 204 7.88 4.93 -9.63
N VAL A 205 7.58 4.84 -10.92
CA VAL A 205 8.56 4.87 -12.01
C VAL A 205 8.27 6.10 -12.87
N ALA A 206 9.10 7.12 -12.74
CA ALA A 206 9.09 8.29 -13.60
C ALA A 206 10.25 8.16 -14.60
N ASP A 207 9.93 7.98 -15.87
CA ASP A 207 10.92 7.86 -16.95
C ASP A 207 11.52 9.23 -17.29
N ASP A 208 12.54 9.27 -18.13
CA ASP A 208 13.27 10.51 -18.49
C ASP A 208 12.33 11.63 -18.92
N ASP A 209 12.57 12.85 -18.46
CA ASP A 209 11.81 14.05 -18.80
C ASP A 209 10.30 13.97 -18.46
N SER A 210 9.90 13.04 -17.57
CA SER A 210 8.53 12.92 -17.12
C SER A 210 8.25 13.75 -15.86
N TYR A 211 6.97 13.95 -15.55
CA TYR A 211 6.54 14.64 -14.33
C TYR A 211 5.31 14.00 -13.71
N VAL A 212 5.33 13.85 -12.40
CA VAL A 212 4.18 13.43 -11.60
C VAL A 212 4.20 14.08 -10.22
N SER A 213 3.03 14.45 -9.72
CA SER A 213 2.80 14.78 -8.32
C SER A 213 2.03 13.62 -7.67
N TYR A 214 2.54 13.12 -6.57
CA TYR A 214 1.96 11.99 -5.86
C TYR A 214 1.80 12.32 -4.38
N LEU A 215 0.60 12.14 -3.87
CA LEU A 215 0.25 12.32 -2.46
C LEU A 215 -0.10 10.96 -1.85
N GLU A 216 0.55 10.60 -0.78
CA GLU A 216 0.23 9.42 0.01
C GLU A 216 -0.32 9.84 1.37
N ALA A 217 -1.51 9.38 1.70
CA ALA A 217 -2.16 9.66 2.96
C ALA A 217 -2.49 8.35 3.70
N VAL A 218 -2.13 8.31 4.98
CA VAL A 218 -2.32 7.13 5.83
C VAL A 218 -3.17 7.52 7.04
N SER A 219 -4.22 6.76 7.35
CA SER A 219 -4.97 6.93 8.58
C SER A 219 -5.07 5.63 9.37
N TYR A 220 -4.98 5.79 10.69
CA TYR A 220 -5.04 4.70 11.65
C TYR A 220 -6.19 4.94 12.62
N THR A 221 -7.07 3.96 12.81
CA THR A 221 -8.23 4.11 13.70
C THR A 221 -7.86 3.99 15.19
N HIS A 222 -6.67 3.49 15.51
CA HIS A 222 -6.26 3.17 16.89
C HIS A 222 -4.92 3.79 17.32
N LEU A 223 -4.31 4.67 16.54
CA LEU A 223 -3.13 5.40 16.94
C LEU A 223 -3.53 6.78 17.50
N THR A 224 -3.47 6.92 18.80
CA THR A 224 -3.32 8.24 19.40
C THR A 224 -1.87 8.68 19.21
N LEU A 225 -1.62 9.50 18.21
CA LEU A 225 -0.33 10.20 18.13
C LEU A 225 -0.21 11.08 19.38
N PRO A 226 0.93 11.05 20.10
CA PRO A 226 1.15 12.02 21.16
C PRO A 226 1.15 13.42 20.56
N THR A 227 0.16 14.23 20.97
CA THR A 227 -0.08 15.58 20.46
C THR A 227 0.94 16.63 20.95
N THR A 228 2.11 16.22 21.36
CA THR A 228 3.17 17.12 21.82
C THR A 228 4.48 16.83 21.11
N SER A 229 4.61 17.24 19.86
CA SER A 229 5.91 17.65 19.38
C SER A 229 6.10 19.12 19.72
N ARG A 230 6.85 19.40 20.77
CA ARG A 230 7.50 20.71 20.90
C ARG A 230 8.71 20.69 19.98
N VAL A 231 8.72 21.59 19.01
CA VAL A 231 9.89 22.00 18.26
C VAL A 231 10.83 22.72 19.23
#